data_1d8477d36b8a1a90c2660f6363f93dc9
#
_entry.id   1d8477d36b8a1a90c2660f6363f93dc9
#
_cell.length_a   1.000
_cell.length_b   1.000
_cell.length_c   1.000
_cell.angle_alpha   90.00
_cell.angle_beta   90.00
_cell.angle_gamma   90.00
#
_symmetry.space_group_name_H-M   'P 1'
#
loop_
_entity.id
_entity.type
_entity.pdbx_description
1 polymer ?
#
loop_
_entity_poly.entity_id
_entity_poly.type
_entity_poly.pdbx_seq_one_letter_code
_entity_poly.pdbx_strand_id
1 'polypeptide(L)'
;MNTQKKYRQDSKKTPEGWYGKIYRAMCSRNREKFGLELPFTKEEFINWIEENYYEKFVKLFKEYVDSDCDKYLCPSIDRIDDYKSYTFDNMQLMTWKENDIKGTNGIKNKVSCAEVGKKYCSKTVMQYDTENNLLMVFSSTHEVERITGIDSSLIAHACRKYRNGKSGYAKGFLWHYKEDETK
;
A
#
# COMPACT_ATOMS: atom_id res chain seq x y z
N MET A 1 0.50 -25.05 30.37
CA MET A 1 0.82 -23.99 29.40
C MET A 1 1.60 -24.62 28.28
N ASN A 2 1.19 -24.48 27.00
CA ASN A 2 1.80 -25.22 25.88
C ASN A 2 3.22 -24.70 25.62
N THR A 3 4.22 -25.57 25.58
CA THR A 3 5.65 -25.25 25.41
C THR A 3 5.92 -24.34 24.20
N GLN A 4 5.19 -24.51 23.10
CA GLN A 4 5.27 -23.63 21.91
C GLN A 4 4.77 -22.22 22.17
N LYS A 5 3.78 -22.05 23.05
CA LYS A 5 3.23 -20.74 23.43
C LYS A 5 4.24 -19.95 24.29
N LYS A 6 4.94 -20.65 25.19
CA LYS A 6 6.01 -20.09 26.01
C LYS A 6 7.21 -19.66 25.15
N TYR A 7 7.70 -20.54 24.27
CA TYR A 7 8.81 -20.22 23.38
C TYR A 7 8.50 -19.01 22.45
N ARG A 8 7.26 -18.89 21.94
CA ARG A 8 6.85 -17.71 21.14
C ARG A 8 6.75 -16.41 21.96
N GLN A 9 6.47 -16.49 23.25
CA GLN A 9 6.50 -15.31 24.13
C GLN A 9 7.93 -14.90 24.48
N ASP A 10 8.80 -15.86 24.77
CA ASP A 10 10.20 -15.58 25.10
C ASP A 10 10.96 -15.00 23.91
N SER A 11 10.74 -15.50 22.69
CA SER A 11 11.36 -14.96 21.47
C SER A 11 10.95 -13.54 21.10
N LYS A 12 9.84 -13.04 21.64
CA LYS A 12 9.43 -11.62 21.48
C LYS A 12 10.21 -10.66 22.38
N LYS A 13 10.94 -11.19 23.36
CA LYS A 13 11.72 -10.43 24.34
C LYS A 13 13.22 -10.42 24.04
N THR A 14 13.62 -10.94 22.87
CA THR A 14 15.00 -10.89 22.39
C THR A 14 15.10 -10.12 21.07
N PRO A 15 16.19 -9.37 20.85
CA PRO A 15 16.44 -8.65 19.59
C PRO A 15 16.38 -9.59 18.36
N GLU A 16 17.00 -10.76 18.44
CA GLU A 16 17.07 -11.73 17.32
C GLU A 16 15.67 -12.27 16.97
N GLY A 17 14.85 -12.54 17.98
CA GLY A 17 13.47 -12.95 17.78
C GLY A 17 12.63 -11.84 17.12
N TRP A 18 12.93 -10.59 17.47
CA TRP A 18 12.25 -9.42 16.92
C TRP A 18 12.65 -9.13 15.46
N TYR A 19 13.94 -9.24 15.11
CA TYR A 19 14.41 -9.15 13.73
C TYR A 19 13.68 -10.16 12.83
N GLY A 20 13.59 -11.43 13.29
CA GLY A 20 12.85 -12.46 12.57
C GLY A 20 11.36 -12.17 12.40
N LYS A 21 10.72 -11.50 13.38
CA LYS A 21 9.32 -11.08 13.28
C LYS A 21 9.13 -9.95 12.26
N ILE A 22 9.99 -8.93 12.30
CA ILE A 22 9.97 -7.81 11.35
C ILE A 22 10.17 -8.35 9.92
N TYR A 23 11.20 -9.16 9.70
CA TYR A 23 11.52 -9.72 8.38
C TYR A 23 10.34 -10.49 7.78
N ARG A 24 9.72 -11.39 8.55
CA ARG A 24 8.52 -12.13 8.09
C ARG A 24 7.35 -11.21 7.75
N ALA A 25 7.14 -10.16 8.54
CA ALA A 25 6.08 -9.18 8.27
C ALA A 25 6.33 -8.40 6.97
N MET A 26 7.60 -8.06 6.68
CA MET A 26 7.98 -7.43 5.41
C MET A 26 7.77 -8.37 4.22
N CYS A 27 8.16 -9.64 4.33
CA CYS A 27 7.92 -10.66 3.29
C CYS A 27 6.42 -10.76 2.95
N SER A 28 5.55 -10.87 3.97
CA SER A 28 4.10 -10.94 3.75
C SER A 28 3.56 -9.71 3.04
N ARG A 29 3.89 -8.52 3.54
CA ARG A 29 3.44 -7.25 2.95
C ARG A 29 3.95 -7.04 1.52
N ASN A 30 5.19 -7.46 1.23
CA ASN A 30 5.77 -7.31 -0.10
C ASN A 30 5.07 -8.21 -1.13
N ARG A 31 4.77 -9.45 -0.76
CA ARG A 31 3.98 -10.37 -1.60
C ARG A 31 2.56 -9.87 -1.81
N GLU A 32 1.89 -9.48 -0.73
CA GLU A 32 0.48 -9.03 -0.79
C GLU A 32 0.32 -7.77 -1.65
N LYS A 33 1.25 -6.82 -1.54
CA LYS A 33 1.12 -5.51 -2.20
C LYS A 33 1.72 -5.48 -3.60
N PHE A 34 2.83 -6.17 -3.83
CA PHE A 34 3.60 -6.08 -5.07
C PHE A 34 3.72 -7.41 -5.82
N GLY A 35 3.33 -8.53 -5.21
CA GLY A 35 3.54 -9.86 -5.79
C GLY A 35 5.03 -10.28 -5.86
N LEU A 36 5.91 -9.64 -5.07
CA LEU A 36 7.36 -9.80 -5.13
C LEU A 36 7.91 -10.38 -3.82
N GLU A 37 8.99 -11.16 -3.93
CA GLU A 37 9.83 -11.51 -2.79
C GLU A 37 10.71 -10.30 -2.40
N LEU A 38 11.25 -10.30 -1.17
CA LEU A 38 12.23 -9.30 -0.78
C LEU A 38 13.54 -9.49 -1.56
N PRO A 39 14.21 -8.41 -2.00
CA PRO A 39 15.47 -8.50 -2.75
C PRO A 39 16.71 -8.76 -1.86
N PHE A 40 16.50 -9.13 -0.60
CA PHE A 40 17.56 -9.40 0.39
C PHE A 40 17.15 -10.53 1.34
N THR A 41 18.14 -11.23 1.87
CA THR A 41 17.97 -12.29 2.88
C THR A 41 17.73 -11.73 4.28
N LYS A 42 17.37 -12.62 5.20
CA LYS A 42 17.22 -12.26 6.61
C LYS A 42 18.54 -11.82 7.23
N GLU A 43 19.64 -12.46 6.87
CA GLU A 43 20.99 -12.12 7.34
C GLU A 43 21.39 -10.71 6.87
N GLU A 44 21.21 -10.40 5.59
CA GLU A 44 21.49 -9.07 5.05
C GLU A 44 20.63 -7.98 5.72
N PHE A 45 19.37 -8.29 6.03
CA PHE A 45 18.50 -7.38 6.76
C PHE A 45 18.98 -7.13 8.19
N ILE A 46 19.46 -8.16 8.92
CA ILE A 46 20.00 -8.00 10.27
C ILE A 46 21.26 -7.15 10.21
N ASN A 47 22.19 -7.45 9.32
CA ASN A 47 23.42 -6.68 9.14
C ASN A 47 23.10 -5.20 8.83
N TRP A 48 22.14 -4.94 7.95
CA TRP A 48 21.71 -3.57 7.65
C TRP A 48 21.17 -2.81 8.87
N ILE A 49 20.38 -3.47 9.76
CA ILE A 49 19.93 -2.84 11.00
C ILE A 49 21.12 -2.56 11.93
N GLU A 50 22.03 -3.52 12.09
CA GLU A 50 23.17 -3.41 12.98
C GLU A 50 24.16 -2.33 12.52
N GLU A 51 24.38 -2.19 11.23
CA GLU A 51 25.27 -1.18 10.66
C GLU A 51 24.66 0.24 10.70
N ASN A 52 23.35 0.37 10.46
CA ASN A 52 22.74 1.70 10.27
C ASN A 52 21.86 2.18 11.42
N TYR A 53 21.36 1.25 12.26
CA TYR A 53 20.32 1.55 13.25
C TYR A 53 20.53 0.88 14.62
N TYR A 54 21.68 0.29 14.90
CA TYR A 54 21.89 -0.50 16.11
C TYR A 54 21.46 0.22 17.40
N GLU A 55 22.00 1.40 17.67
CA GLU A 55 21.70 2.18 18.87
C GLU A 55 20.20 2.53 18.95
N LYS A 56 19.64 2.99 17.84
CA LYS A 56 18.20 3.32 17.76
C LYS A 56 17.34 2.08 17.99
N PHE A 57 17.71 0.94 17.41
CA PHE A 57 16.97 -0.30 17.58
C PHE A 57 17.00 -0.77 19.03
N VAL A 58 18.17 -0.81 19.66
CA VAL A 58 18.34 -1.21 21.07
C VAL A 58 17.50 -0.32 21.99
N LYS A 59 17.52 0.99 21.78
CA LYS A 59 16.71 1.94 22.54
C LYS A 59 15.21 1.64 22.40
N LEU A 60 14.69 1.57 21.16
CA LEU A 60 13.27 1.32 20.91
C LEU A 60 12.85 -0.06 21.43
N PHE A 61 13.71 -1.06 21.28
CA PHE A 61 13.41 -2.40 21.75
C PHE A 61 13.37 -2.48 23.28
N LYS A 62 14.26 -1.77 23.96
CA LYS A 62 14.24 -1.65 25.42
C LYS A 62 12.96 -0.97 25.90
N GLU A 63 12.59 0.17 25.33
CA GLU A 63 11.35 0.88 25.65
C GLU A 63 10.11 -0.02 25.44
N TYR A 64 10.10 -0.81 24.34
CA TYR A 64 9.06 -1.78 24.09
C TYR A 64 8.97 -2.87 25.16
N VAL A 65 10.09 -3.43 25.59
CA VAL A 65 10.12 -4.47 26.64
C VAL A 65 9.73 -3.90 27.99
N ASP A 66 10.25 -2.72 28.36
CA ASP A 66 9.98 -2.05 29.63
C ASP A 66 8.49 -1.66 29.76
N SER A 67 7.80 -1.43 28.64
CA SER A 67 6.35 -1.14 28.59
C SER A 67 5.43 -2.38 28.68
N ASP A 68 5.97 -3.53 29.05
CA ASP A 68 5.26 -4.84 28.97
C ASP A 68 4.79 -5.18 27.54
N CYS A 69 5.61 -4.84 26.56
CA CYS A 69 5.38 -5.11 25.14
C CYS A 69 4.20 -4.33 24.53
N ASP A 70 4.05 -3.06 24.89
CA ASP A 70 3.06 -2.18 24.25
C ASP A 70 3.29 -2.13 22.74
N LYS A 71 2.27 -2.51 22.00
CA LYS A 71 2.28 -2.56 20.54
C LYS A 71 2.72 -1.23 19.90
N TYR A 72 2.33 -0.10 20.47
CA TYR A 72 2.63 1.23 19.91
C TYR A 72 4.12 1.59 19.98
N LEU A 73 4.85 1.02 20.93
CA LEU A 73 6.27 1.25 21.13
C LEU A 73 7.16 0.24 20.38
N CYS A 74 6.58 -0.79 19.77
CA CYS A 74 7.38 -1.83 19.16
C CYS A 74 8.20 -1.30 17.95
N PRO A 75 9.48 -1.70 17.80
CA PRO A 75 10.28 -1.39 16.62
C PRO A 75 9.63 -1.93 15.36
N SER A 76 9.58 -1.13 14.32
CA SER A 76 8.96 -1.44 13.03
C SER A 76 9.82 -0.91 11.90
N ILE A 77 9.78 -1.58 10.76
CA ILE A 77 10.34 -1.07 9.51
C ILE A 77 9.22 -0.53 8.64
N ASP A 78 9.39 0.69 8.22
CA ASP A 78 8.51 1.40 7.31
C ASP A 78 9.20 1.65 5.97
N ARG A 79 8.43 1.81 4.90
CA ARG A 79 8.92 2.25 3.60
C ARG A 79 8.90 3.77 3.52
N ILE A 80 10.00 4.37 3.07
CA ILE A 80 10.08 5.81 2.86
C ILE A 80 9.07 6.22 1.78
N ASP A 81 9.09 5.51 0.64
CA ASP A 81 8.12 5.59 -0.44
C ASP A 81 7.20 4.36 -0.40
N ASP A 82 5.95 4.54 -0.01
CA ASP A 82 4.96 3.47 0.13
C ASP A 82 4.58 2.76 -1.18
N TYR A 83 4.95 3.33 -2.32
CA TYR A 83 4.65 2.79 -3.66
C TYR A 83 5.74 1.90 -4.21
N LYS A 84 6.91 1.89 -3.58
CA LYS A 84 8.02 1.01 -3.91
C LYS A 84 8.08 -0.17 -2.97
N SER A 85 8.68 -1.26 -3.44
CA SER A 85 9.03 -2.43 -2.65
C SER A 85 10.02 -2.08 -1.53
N TYR A 86 10.18 -2.98 -0.56
CA TYR A 86 11.25 -2.88 0.44
C TYR A 86 12.61 -3.06 -0.24
N THR A 87 13.47 -2.06 -0.11
CA THR A 87 14.89 -2.05 -0.48
C THR A 87 15.65 -1.28 0.60
N PHE A 88 16.95 -1.46 0.75
CA PHE A 88 17.71 -0.82 1.83
C PHE A 88 17.68 0.72 1.78
N ASP A 89 17.57 1.30 0.60
CA ASP A 89 17.41 2.75 0.38
C ASP A 89 15.96 3.26 0.59
N ASN A 90 14.99 2.34 0.61
CA ASN A 90 13.57 2.64 0.79
C ASN A 90 13.03 2.18 2.15
N MET A 91 13.89 1.90 3.12
CA MET A 91 13.50 1.46 4.46
C MET A 91 14.00 2.39 5.53
N GLN A 92 13.23 2.51 6.62
CA GLN A 92 13.61 3.24 7.82
C GLN A 92 13.09 2.55 9.08
N LEU A 93 13.87 2.64 10.17
CA LEU A 93 13.46 2.14 11.46
C LEU A 93 12.68 3.22 12.24
N MET A 94 11.52 2.85 12.75
CA MET A 94 10.68 3.69 13.62
C MET A 94 9.83 2.83 14.54
N THR A 95 9.06 3.45 15.44
CA THR A 95 8.04 2.74 16.22
C THR A 95 6.83 2.41 15.36
N TRP A 96 6.05 1.41 15.77
CA TRP A 96 4.78 1.11 15.12
C TRP A 96 3.81 2.30 15.17
N LYS A 97 3.82 3.08 16.27
CA LYS A 97 3.03 4.31 16.42
C LYS A 97 3.37 5.36 15.37
N GLU A 98 4.66 5.62 15.16
CA GLU A 98 5.11 6.58 14.14
C GLU A 98 4.69 6.14 12.73
N ASN A 99 4.82 4.85 12.44
CA ASN A 99 4.39 4.25 11.17
C ASN A 99 2.86 4.38 10.97
N ASP A 100 2.07 4.11 12.01
CA ASP A 100 0.61 4.24 11.99
C ASP A 100 0.18 5.71 11.77
N ILE A 101 0.84 6.65 12.47
CA ILE A 101 0.61 8.10 12.30
C ILE A 101 0.98 8.54 10.88
N LYS A 102 2.10 8.07 10.32
CA LYS A 102 2.51 8.36 8.93
C LYS A 102 1.43 7.89 7.95
N GLY A 103 0.96 6.65 8.08
CA GLY A 103 -0.12 6.10 7.27
C GLY A 103 -1.42 6.91 7.41
N THR A 104 -1.80 7.26 8.64
CA THR A 104 -3.00 8.05 8.92
C THR A 104 -2.88 9.49 8.40
N ASN A 105 -1.72 10.13 8.54
CA ASN A 105 -1.48 11.48 8.03
C ASN A 105 -1.40 11.50 6.51
N GLY A 106 -0.82 10.48 5.87
CA GLY A 106 -0.87 10.29 4.42
C GLY A 106 -2.30 10.23 3.90
N ILE A 107 -3.19 9.55 4.62
CA ILE A 107 -4.62 9.50 4.32
C ILE A 107 -5.30 10.86 4.58
N LYS A 108 -5.01 11.53 5.70
CA LYS A 108 -5.63 12.80 6.09
C LYS A 108 -5.16 13.98 5.23
N ASN A 109 -3.89 14.05 4.90
CA ASN A 109 -3.32 15.15 4.12
C ASN A 109 -3.68 15.07 2.63
N LYS A 110 -4.36 14.03 2.17
CA LYS A 110 -4.90 13.84 0.80
C LYS A 110 -3.91 14.11 -0.36
N VAL A 111 -2.71 14.59 -0.04
CA VAL A 111 -1.70 14.96 -1.04
C VAL A 111 -1.12 13.70 -1.68
N SER A 112 -0.82 12.67 -0.89
CA SER A 112 -0.27 11.42 -1.42
C SER A 112 -1.33 10.51 -2.04
N CYS A 113 -2.52 10.38 -1.43
CA CYS A 113 -3.57 9.51 -1.97
C CYS A 113 -4.24 10.09 -3.23
N ALA A 114 -4.43 11.41 -3.34
CA ALA A 114 -5.04 11.99 -4.52
C ALA A 114 -4.05 12.10 -5.69
N GLU A 115 -2.80 12.50 -5.46
CA GLU A 115 -1.79 12.57 -6.52
C GLU A 115 -1.31 11.20 -6.95
N VAL A 116 -1.18 10.28 -6.01
CA VAL A 116 -0.74 8.91 -6.29
C VAL A 116 -1.88 8.05 -6.79
N GLY A 117 -3.08 8.20 -6.27
CA GLY A 117 -4.27 7.61 -6.87
C GLY A 117 -4.44 8.06 -8.32
N LYS A 118 -4.18 9.34 -8.63
CA LYS A 118 -4.13 9.82 -10.02
C LYS A 118 -3.03 9.13 -10.84
N LYS A 119 -1.83 9.01 -10.30
CA LYS A 119 -0.66 8.52 -11.06
C LYS A 119 -0.66 7.02 -11.30
N TYR A 120 -1.18 6.20 -10.33
CA TYR A 120 -1.02 4.74 -10.37
C TYR A 120 -2.34 3.95 -10.38
N CYS A 121 -3.46 4.56 -10.02
CA CYS A 121 -4.75 3.89 -9.93
C CYS A 121 -5.84 4.50 -10.80
N SER A 122 -5.64 5.69 -11.37
CA SER A 122 -6.62 6.28 -12.27
C SER A 122 -6.54 5.62 -13.63
N LYS A 123 -7.67 5.09 -14.09
CA LYS A 123 -7.82 4.54 -15.43
C LYS A 123 -8.38 5.63 -16.34
N THR A 124 -7.74 5.83 -17.48
CA THR A 124 -8.25 6.69 -18.53
C THR A 124 -9.62 6.19 -18.98
N VAL A 125 -10.60 7.09 -18.97
CA VAL A 125 -12.00 6.81 -19.35
C VAL A 125 -12.29 7.46 -20.68
N MET A 126 -12.94 6.72 -21.55
CA MET A 126 -13.34 7.17 -22.87
C MET A 126 -14.87 7.26 -22.94
N GLN A 127 -15.36 8.38 -23.50
CA GLN A 127 -16.78 8.66 -23.71
C GLN A 127 -17.10 8.59 -25.19
N TYR A 128 -18.13 7.85 -25.54
CA TYR A 128 -18.63 7.73 -26.91
C TYR A 128 -20.11 8.08 -26.97
N ASP A 129 -20.55 8.52 -28.13
CA ASP A 129 -21.98 8.68 -28.42
C ASP A 129 -22.67 7.34 -28.71
N THR A 130 -23.93 7.36 -29.07
CA THR A 130 -24.72 6.17 -29.42
C THR A 130 -24.32 5.56 -30.75
N GLU A 131 -23.59 6.28 -31.60
CA GLU A 131 -23.08 5.85 -32.88
C GLU A 131 -21.64 5.33 -32.81
N ASN A 132 -21.09 5.24 -31.55
CA ASN A 132 -19.72 4.81 -31.24
C ASN A 132 -18.62 5.76 -31.74
N ASN A 133 -18.94 7.07 -31.87
CA ASN A 133 -17.93 8.09 -32.11
C ASN A 133 -17.32 8.54 -30.77
N LEU A 134 -15.98 8.62 -30.71
CA LEU A 134 -15.27 9.13 -29.53
C LEU A 134 -15.56 10.62 -29.36
N LEU A 135 -16.13 10.97 -28.20
CA LEU A 135 -16.44 12.36 -27.84
C LEU A 135 -15.35 12.98 -26.98
N MET A 136 -14.89 12.27 -25.95
CA MET A 136 -13.95 12.82 -24.96
C MET A 136 -13.14 11.74 -24.28
N VAL A 137 -11.94 12.12 -23.81
CA VAL A 137 -11.03 11.27 -23.05
C VAL A 137 -10.74 11.95 -21.72
N PHE A 138 -10.90 11.23 -20.62
CA PHE A 138 -10.70 11.72 -19.26
C PHE A 138 -9.60 10.91 -18.57
N SER A 139 -8.81 11.54 -17.70
CA SER A 139 -7.76 10.86 -16.95
C SER A 139 -8.31 9.92 -15.85
N SER A 140 -9.58 10.09 -15.46
CA SER A 140 -10.22 9.28 -14.43
C SER A 140 -11.75 9.45 -14.42
N THR A 141 -12.46 8.55 -13.72
CA THR A 141 -13.91 8.68 -13.49
C THR A 141 -14.25 9.93 -12.64
N HIS A 142 -13.36 10.35 -11.73
CA HIS A 142 -13.55 11.58 -10.96
C HIS A 142 -13.38 12.85 -11.81
N GLU A 143 -12.56 12.80 -12.85
CA GLU A 143 -12.48 13.90 -13.80
C GLU A 143 -13.76 14.03 -14.63
N VAL A 144 -14.36 12.89 -15.03
CA VAL A 144 -15.69 12.88 -15.66
C VAL A 144 -16.69 13.60 -14.75
N GLU A 145 -16.77 13.22 -13.47
CA GLU A 145 -17.68 13.84 -12.51
C GLU A 145 -17.46 15.35 -12.38
N ARG A 146 -16.19 15.77 -12.26
CA ARG A 146 -15.83 17.19 -12.12
C ARG A 146 -16.22 18.03 -13.35
N ILE A 147 -16.10 17.46 -14.56
CA ILE A 147 -16.36 18.18 -15.82
C ILE A 147 -17.83 18.08 -16.23
N THR A 148 -18.45 16.91 -16.06
CA THR A 148 -19.80 16.65 -16.60
C THR A 148 -20.90 16.66 -15.53
N GLY A 149 -20.53 16.60 -14.23
CA GLY A 149 -21.47 16.42 -13.13
C GLY A 149 -22.05 15.01 -13.01
N ILE A 150 -21.61 14.05 -13.83
CA ILE A 150 -22.06 12.64 -13.76
C ILE A 150 -21.25 11.94 -12.67
N ASP A 151 -21.95 11.31 -11.73
CA ASP A 151 -21.33 10.58 -10.60
C ASP A 151 -20.29 9.57 -11.06
N SER A 152 -19.11 9.63 -10.45
CA SER A 152 -17.94 8.81 -10.80
C SER A 152 -18.16 7.31 -10.57
N SER A 153 -19.01 6.94 -9.61
CA SER A 153 -19.35 5.54 -9.34
C SER A 153 -20.24 4.95 -10.44
N LEU A 154 -21.14 5.76 -11.00
CA LEU A 154 -21.98 5.37 -12.15
C LEU A 154 -21.11 5.11 -13.39
N ILE A 155 -20.15 5.98 -13.67
CA ILE A 155 -19.20 5.82 -14.77
C ILE A 155 -18.33 4.58 -14.58
N ALA A 156 -17.78 4.39 -13.38
CA ALA A 156 -16.99 3.19 -13.06
C ALA A 156 -17.81 1.89 -13.24
N HIS A 157 -19.10 1.94 -12.90
CA HIS A 157 -20.00 0.80 -13.11
C HIS A 157 -20.23 0.52 -14.60
N ALA A 158 -20.47 1.55 -15.41
CA ALA A 158 -20.61 1.43 -16.86
C ALA A 158 -19.35 0.83 -17.52
N CYS A 159 -18.17 1.36 -17.19
CA CYS A 159 -16.89 0.82 -17.68
C CYS A 159 -16.68 -0.66 -17.30
N ARG A 160 -17.02 -1.03 -16.06
CA ARG A 160 -16.94 -2.45 -15.63
C ARG A 160 -17.92 -3.36 -16.40
N LYS A 161 -19.14 -2.87 -16.70
CA LYS A 161 -20.10 -3.60 -17.54
C LYS A 161 -19.53 -3.84 -18.93
N TYR A 162 -18.97 -2.80 -19.56
CA TYR A 162 -18.35 -2.90 -20.87
C TYR A 162 -17.23 -3.94 -20.90
N ARG A 163 -16.31 -3.89 -19.92
CA ARG A 163 -15.23 -4.88 -19.76
C ARG A 163 -15.72 -6.32 -19.69
N ASN A 164 -16.90 -6.54 -19.12
CA ASN A 164 -17.53 -7.86 -18.95
C ASN A 164 -18.45 -8.23 -20.13
N GLY A 165 -18.31 -7.58 -21.29
CA GLY A 165 -19.11 -7.85 -22.48
C GLY A 165 -20.58 -7.44 -22.37
N LYS A 166 -20.91 -6.54 -21.42
CA LYS A 166 -22.26 -5.99 -21.22
C LYS A 166 -22.31 -4.54 -21.69
N SER A 167 -23.53 -4.02 -21.86
CA SER A 167 -23.71 -2.61 -22.21
C SER A 167 -23.09 -1.67 -21.17
N GLY A 168 -22.13 -0.84 -21.59
CA GLY A 168 -21.45 0.19 -20.80
C GLY A 168 -22.14 1.56 -20.85
N TYR A 169 -23.43 1.64 -21.18
CA TYR A 169 -24.14 2.90 -21.27
C TYR A 169 -24.53 3.48 -19.91
N ALA A 170 -24.28 4.79 -19.76
CA ALA A 170 -24.75 5.59 -18.64
C ALA A 170 -25.00 7.03 -19.11
N LYS A 171 -26.16 7.61 -18.73
CA LYS A 171 -26.53 9.00 -19.07
C LYS A 171 -26.49 9.33 -20.57
N GLY A 172 -26.86 8.35 -21.43
CA GLY A 172 -26.91 8.52 -22.88
C GLY A 172 -25.57 8.34 -23.61
N PHE A 173 -24.50 8.00 -22.92
CA PHE A 173 -23.17 7.81 -23.47
C PHE A 173 -22.65 6.41 -23.19
N LEU A 174 -21.81 5.88 -24.08
CA LEU A 174 -21.04 4.66 -23.87
C LEU A 174 -19.73 5.01 -23.19
N TRP A 175 -19.37 4.25 -22.13
CA TRP A 175 -18.19 4.46 -21.33
C TRP A 175 -17.35 3.19 -21.22
N HIS A 176 -16.07 3.29 -21.48
CA HIS A 176 -15.12 2.22 -21.17
C HIS A 176 -13.75 2.77 -20.79
N TYR A 177 -12.90 1.93 -20.20
CA TYR A 177 -11.51 2.30 -19.97
C TYR A 177 -10.71 2.12 -21.24
N LYS A 178 -9.73 2.99 -21.46
CA LYS A 178 -8.82 2.92 -22.62
C LYS A 178 -8.15 1.54 -22.78
N GLU A 179 -7.85 0.88 -21.65
CA GLU A 179 -7.26 -0.46 -21.62
C GLU A 179 -8.18 -1.55 -22.19
N ASP A 180 -9.47 -1.28 -22.37
CA ASP A 180 -10.47 -2.24 -22.83
C ASP A 180 -10.76 -2.11 -24.34
N GLU A 181 -10.12 -1.17 -25.08
CA GLU A 181 -10.26 -1.00 -26.52
C GLU A 181 -9.65 -2.15 -27.35
N THR A 182 -8.72 -2.90 -26.77
CA THR A 182 -7.95 -3.94 -27.48
C THR A 182 -8.51 -5.34 -27.27
N LYS A 183 -9.72 -5.48 -26.73
CA LYS A 183 -10.43 -6.73 -26.53
C LYS A 183 -11.64 -6.82 -27.45
#